data_2d34011d1eeef4f2266853a840dd3fd7
#
_entry.id   2d34011d1eeef4f2266853a840dd3fd7
#
_cell.length_a   1.000
_cell.length_b   1.000
_cell.length_c   1.000
_cell.angle_alpha   90.00
_cell.angle_beta   90.00
_cell.angle_gamma   90.00
#
_symmetry.space_group_name_H-M   'P 1'
#
loop_
_entity.id
_entity.type
_entity.pdbx_description
1 polymer ?
#
loop_
_entity_poly.entity_id
_entity_poly.type
_entity_poly.pdbx_seq_one_letter_code
_entity_poly.pdbx_strand_id
1 'polypeptide(L)'
;MSEILGKKDYKSRLNGLCCVEVSGESCANCFSLMPVLKDIIDARDDIRLVHVEADFNTVELMEEWEVVKVPTVLLMEDGDIFARCSGFQPEEILEIWIDAKIEERKSKK
;
A
#
# COMPACT_ATOMS: atom_id res chain seq x y z
N MET A 1 3.88 1.47 11.40
CA MET A 1 5.33 1.30 11.45
C MET A 1 5.94 1.36 10.06
N SER A 2 7.03 2.09 9.94
CA SER A 2 7.68 2.25 8.64
C SER A 2 8.77 1.20 8.46
N GLU A 3 8.83 0.59 7.28
CA GLU A 3 9.86 -0.38 6.93
C GLU A 3 10.60 0.12 5.69
N ILE A 4 11.90 -0.09 5.65
CA ILE A 4 12.71 0.18 4.47
C ILE A 4 12.92 -1.16 3.76
N LEU A 5 12.43 -1.24 2.53
CA LEU A 5 12.52 -2.46 1.74
C LEU A 5 13.43 -2.27 0.54
N GLY A 6 14.31 -3.22 0.31
CA GLY A 6 15.13 -3.24 -0.89
C GLY A 6 14.42 -3.95 -2.03
N LYS A 7 14.78 -3.62 -3.25
CA LYS A 7 14.17 -4.20 -4.44
C LYS A 7 14.26 -5.73 -4.46
N LYS A 8 15.35 -6.27 -3.95
CA LYS A 8 15.61 -7.71 -4.05
C LYS A 8 14.86 -8.56 -3.03
N ASP A 9 14.52 -7.98 -1.88
CA ASP A 9 13.95 -8.77 -0.79
C ASP A 9 12.53 -8.39 -0.40
N TYR A 10 11.90 -7.46 -1.12
CA TYR A 10 10.55 -7.04 -0.74
C TYR A 10 9.53 -8.17 -0.83
N LYS A 11 9.69 -9.06 -1.81
CA LYS A 11 8.72 -10.15 -1.99
C LYS A 11 8.70 -11.10 -0.81
N SER A 12 9.85 -11.36 -0.20
CA SER A 12 9.90 -12.21 0.98
C SER A 12 9.32 -11.53 2.22
N ARG A 13 9.36 -10.20 2.25
CA ARG A 13 8.85 -9.43 3.38
C ARG A 13 7.37 -9.08 3.23
N LEU A 14 6.85 -9.13 2.02
CA LEU A 14 5.46 -8.79 1.72
C LEU A 14 4.66 -10.02 1.32
N ASN A 15 4.92 -11.13 2.01
CA ASN A 15 4.15 -12.36 1.75
C ASN A 15 2.73 -12.19 2.29
N GLY A 16 1.79 -12.88 1.64
CA GLY A 16 0.38 -12.78 1.99
C GLY A 16 -0.23 -11.51 1.43
N LEU A 17 -1.40 -11.17 1.95
CA LEU A 17 -2.16 -10.01 1.50
C LEU A 17 -1.70 -8.77 2.25
N CYS A 18 -1.27 -7.75 1.53
CA CYS A 18 -0.73 -6.53 2.11
C CYS A 18 -1.33 -5.28 1.47
N CYS A 19 -1.59 -4.28 2.30
CA CYS A 19 -1.91 -2.94 1.85
C CYS A 19 -0.65 -2.11 2.08
N VAL A 20 0.00 -1.68 1.02
CA VAL A 20 1.24 -0.91 1.10
C VAL A 20 0.95 0.55 0.84
N GLU A 21 1.23 1.39 1.83
CA GLU A 21 1.05 2.83 1.69
C GLU A 21 2.42 3.44 1.47
N VAL A 22 2.59 4.13 0.34
CA VAL A 22 3.85 4.79 -0.01
C VAL A 22 3.69 6.27 0.26
N SER A 23 4.51 6.79 1.15
CA SER A 23 4.51 8.20 1.54
C SER A 23 5.79 8.86 1.09
N GLY A 24 5.78 10.19 1.09
CA GLY A 24 6.97 10.99 0.83
C GLY A 24 7.17 12.00 1.93
N GLU A 25 8.35 12.59 1.95
CA GLU A 25 8.69 13.64 2.89
C GLU A 25 7.83 14.87 2.63
N SER A 26 7.39 15.53 3.70
CA SER A 26 6.58 16.76 3.63
C SER A 26 5.28 16.61 2.86
N CYS A 27 4.69 15.44 2.90
CA CYS A 27 3.46 15.14 2.18
C CYS A 27 2.27 15.21 3.15
N ALA A 28 1.52 16.30 3.09
CA ALA A 28 0.34 16.47 3.97
C ALA A 28 -0.73 15.42 3.72
N ASN A 29 -0.97 15.09 2.45
CA ASN A 29 -1.97 14.08 2.10
C ASN A 29 -1.56 12.69 2.59
N CYS A 30 -0.26 12.39 2.58
CA CYS A 30 0.24 11.13 3.12
C CYS A 30 -0.06 11.03 4.61
N PHE A 31 0.20 12.11 5.32
CA PHE A 31 -0.01 12.19 6.75
C PHE A 31 -1.49 12.00 7.11
N SER A 32 -2.37 12.59 6.31
CA SER A 32 -3.82 12.48 6.52
C SER A 32 -4.35 11.10 6.17
N LEU A 33 -3.73 10.44 5.21
CA LEU A 33 -4.18 9.15 4.69
C LEU A 33 -3.92 8.00 5.66
N MET A 34 -2.80 8.04 6.37
CA MET A 34 -2.40 6.91 7.23
C MET A 34 -3.42 6.52 8.28
N PRO A 35 -3.99 7.46 9.06
CA PRO A 35 -5.01 7.07 10.04
C PRO A 35 -6.24 6.44 9.41
N VAL A 36 -6.62 6.92 8.22
CA VAL A 36 -7.76 6.38 7.48
C VAL A 36 -7.50 4.94 7.08
N LEU A 37 -6.34 4.67 6.49
CA LEU A 37 -5.96 3.32 6.10
C LEU A 37 -5.84 2.40 7.30
N LYS A 38 -5.25 2.90 8.38
CA LYS A 38 -5.09 2.10 9.59
C LYS A 38 -6.45 1.63 10.12
N ASP A 39 -7.43 2.53 10.15
CA ASP A 39 -8.78 2.17 10.61
C ASP A 39 -9.42 1.11 9.73
N ILE A 40 -9.28 1.24 8.42
CA ILE A 40 -9.85 0.27 7.47
C ILE A 40 -9.18 -1.09 7.64
N ILE A 41 -7.86 -1.11 7.69
CA ILE A 41 -7.10 -2.36 7.74
C ILE A 41 -7.25 -3.04 9.10
N ASP A 42 -7.29 -2.27 10.18
CA ASP A 42 -7.47 -2.83 11.54
C ASP A 42 -8.83 -3.51 11.69
N ALA A 43 -9.82 -3.13 10.89
CA ALA A 43 -11.13 -3.76 10.90
C ALA A 43 -11.17 -5.11 10.17
N ARG A 44 -10.08 -5.47 9.50
CA ARG A 44 -9.96 -6.72 8.76
C ARG A 44 -8.90 -7.59 9.41
N ASP A 45 -9.03 -8.90 9.24
CA ASP A 45 -8.04 -9.84 9.77
C ASP A 45 -7.29 -10.60 8.67
N ASP A 46 -7.53 -10.24 7.41
CA ASP A 46 -6.95 -10.94 6.26
C ASP A 46 -5.85 -10.16 5.54
N ILE A 47 -5.54 -8.96 6.00
CA ILE A 47 -4.59 -8.09 5.32
C ILE A 47 -3.83 -7.28 6.37
N ARG A 48 -2.59 -6.96 6.08
CA ARG A 48 -1.79 -6.11 6.98
C ARG A 48 -1.37 -4.83 6.27
N LEU A 49 -1.13 -3.79 7.05
CA LEU A 49 -0.71 -2.49 6.55
C LEU A 49 0.80 -2.38 6.64
N VAL A 50 1.42 -2.00 5.53
CA VAL A 50 2.87 -1.77 5.46
C VAL A 50 3.09 -0.35 4.97
N HIS A 51 3.95 0.38 5.66
CA HIS A 51 4.29 1.75 5.29
C HIS A 51 5.69 1.80 4.69
N VAL A 52 5.83 2.45 3.55
CA VAL A 52 7.12 2.60 2.86
C VAL A 52 7.32 4.06 2.53
N GLU A 53 8.51 4.57 2.84
CA GLU A 53 8.89 5.95 2.49
C GLU A 53 9.57 5.97 1.13
N ALA A 54 9.14 6.88 0.26
CA ALA A 54 9.80 7.12 -1.02
C ALA A 54 10.98 8.06 -0.77
N ASP A 55 12.19 7.51 -0.73
CA ASP A 55 13.41 8.28 -0.48
C ASP A 55 14.59 7.64 -1.20
N PHE A 56 15.81 8.07 -0.86
CA PHE A 56 17.04 7.55 -1.46
C PHE A 56 17.16 6.03 -1.37
N ASN A 57 16.71 5.48 -0.26
CA ASN A 57 16.90 4.06 0.01
C ASN A 57 15.92 3.19 -0.75
N THR A 58 14.86 3.79 -1.30
CA THR A 58 13.78 3.07 -1.96
C THR A 58 13.61 3.43 -3.42
N VAL A 59 14.57 4.14 -4.02
CA VAL A 59 14.47 4.56 -5.42
C VAL A 59 14.22 3.38 -6.37
N GLU A 60 15.01 2.31 -6.22
CA GLU A 60 14.84 1.14 -7.08
C GLU A 60 13.49 0.46 -6.88
N LEU A 61 13.01 0.46 -5.63
CA LEU A 61 11.72 -0.12 -5.31
C LEU A 61 10.58 0.70 -5.92
N MET A 62 10.71 2.03 -5.88
CA MET A 62 9.71 2.90 -6.50
C MET A 62 9.65 2.68 -8.01
N GLU A 63 10.80 2.47 -8.65
CA GLU A 63 10.86 2.16 -10.06
C GLU A 63 10.21 0.80 -10.36
N GLU A 64 10.51 -0.19 -9.54
CA GLU A 64 9.95 -1.53 -9.70
C GLU A 64 8.43 -1.51 -9.59
N TRP A 65 7.91 -0.76 -8.64
CA TRP A 65 6.47 -0.66 -8.39
C TRP A 65 5.79 0.41 -9.26
N GLU A 66 6.56 1.14 -10.05
CA GLU A 66 6.07 2.22 -10.91
C GLU A 66 5.30 3.28 -10.10
N VAL A 67 5.84 3.62 -8.95
CA VAL A 67 5.28 4.68 -8.10
C VAL A 67 5.91 6.00 -8.49
N VAL A 68 5.10 6.92 -9.00
CA VAL A 68 5.58 8.22 -9.49
C VAL A 68 5.10 9.39 -8.68
N LYS A 69 4.19 9.15 -7.74
CA LYS A 69 3.70 10.22 -6.85
C LYS A 69 3.26 9.62 -5.52
N VAL A 70 3.15 10.47 -4.51
CA VAL A 70 2.72 10.08 -3.18
C VAL A 70 1.54 10.94 -2.75
N PRO A 71 0.65 10.40 -1.92
CA PRO A 71 0.63 9.02 -1.45
C PRO A 71 0.14 8.07 -2.53
N THR A 72 0.61 6.84 -2.50
CA THR A 72 0.09 5.78 -3.36
C THR A 72 -0.21 4.57 -2.48
N VAL A 73 -1.36 3.96 -2.68
CA VAL A 73 -1.75 2.75 -1.98
C VAL A 73 -1.68 1.60 -2.96
N LEU A 74 -0.94 0.57 -2.60
CA LEU A 74 -0.79 -0.63 -3.42
C LEU A 74 -1.39 -1.81 -2.65
N LEU A 75 -2.24 -2.57 -3.31
CA LEU A 75 -2.71 -3.83 -2.75
C LEU A 75 -1.89 -4.94 -3.39
N MET A 76 -1.27 -5.74 -2.56
CA MET A 76 -0.37 -6.80 -3.00
C MET A 76 -0.71 -8.14 -2.40
N GLU A 77 -0.40 -9.19 -3.12
CA GLU A 77 -0.45 -10.54 -2.59
C GLU A 77 0.85 -11.24 -2.97
N ASP A 78 1.61 -11.66 -1.96
CA ASP A 78 2.90 -12.32 -2.14
C ASP A 78 3.85 -11.48 -3.02
N GLY A 79 3.78 -10.16 -2.86
CA GLY A 79 4.64 -9.23 -3.58
C GLY A 79 4.12 -8.81 -4.95
N ASP A 80 3.00 -9.38 -5.39
CA ASP A 80 2.39 -9.01 -6.68
C ASP A 80 1.34 -7.93 -6.47
N ILE A 81 1.49 -6.80 -7.16
CA ILE A 81 0.55 -5.70 -7.09
C ILE A 81 -0.68 -6.04 -7.93
N PHE A 82 -1.85 -6.05 -7.32
CA PHE A 82 -3.09 -6.31 -8.06
C PHE A 82 -4.03 -5.11 -8.11
N ALA A 83 -3.72 -4.05 -7.36
CA ALA A 83 -4.51 -2.82 -7.43
C ALA A 83 -3.68 -1.66 -6.91
N ARG A 84 -3.96 -0.45 -7.39
CA ARG A 84 -3.30 0.76 -6.91
C ARG A 84 -4.24 1.94 -6.94
N CYS A 85 -4.01 2.87 -6.03
CA CYS A 85 -4.77 4.09 -5.93
C CYS A 85 -3.82 5.19 -5.50
N SER A 86 -3.83 6.32 -6.19
CA SER A 86 -2.95 7.44 -5.88
C SER A 86 -3.74 8.61 -5.31
N GLY A 87 -3.09 9.34 -4.40
CA GLY A 87 -3.66 10.52 -3.78
C GLY A 87 -4.56 10.18 -2.60
N PHE A 88 -5.00 11.23 -1.90
CA PHE A 88 -5.87 11.09 -0.74
C PHE A 88 -7.29 10.76 -1.20
N GLN A 89 -7.91 9.80 -0.51
CA GLN A 89 -9.32 9.47 -0.73
C GLN A 89 -10.01 9.42 0.63
N PRO A 90 -11.29 9.81 0.69
CA PRO A 90 -12.06 9.67 1.92
C PRO A 90 -12.19 8.22 2.36
N GLU A 91 -12.36 8.02 3.65
CA GLU A 91 -12.41 6.67 4.23
C GLU A 91 -13.44 5.77 3.57
N GLU A 92 -14.65 6.29 3.32
CA GLU A 92 -15.71 5.49 2.71
C GLU A 92 -15.34 4.99 1.33
N ILE A 93 -14.70 5.87 0.54
CA ILE A 93 -14.29 5.53 -0.82
C ILE A 93 -13.18 4.47 -0.78
N LEU A 94 -12.20 4.66 0.10
CA LEU A 94 -11.09 3.72 0.25
C LEU A 94 -11.58 2.36 0.72
N GLU A 95 -12.49 2.34 1.68
CA GLU A 95 -13.01 1.09 2.21
C GLU A 95 -13.71 0.28 1.13
N ILE A 96 -14.57 0.93 0.36
CA ILE A 96 -15.29 0.28 -0.74
C ILE A 96 -14.30 -0.25 -1.78
N TRP A 97 -13.30 0.57 -2.11
CA TRP A 97 -12.30 0.20 -3.10
C TRP A 97 -11.47 -1.00 -2.64
N ILE A 98 -10.99 -0.98 -1.40
CA ILE A 98 -10.20 -2.07 -0.84
C ILE A 98 -11.01 -3.36 -0.81
N ASP A 99 -12.23 -3.29 -0.31
CA ASP A 99 -13.11 -4.46 -0.23
C ASP A 99 -13.36 -5.05 -1.62
N ALA A 100 -13.68 -4.19 -2.58
CA ALA A 100 -13.97 -4.64 -3.94
C ALA A 100 -12.76 -5.29 -4.60
N LYS A 101 -11.58 -4.70 -4.43
CA LYS A 101 -10.36 -5.23 -5.07
C LYS A 101 -9.92 -6.55 -4.45
N ILE A 102 -10.05 -6.68 -3.15
CA ILE A 102 -9.71 -7.93 -2.46
C ILE A 102 -10.67 -9.03 -2.90
N GLU A 103 -11.96 -8.72 -2.95
CA GLU A 103 -12.97 -9.68 -3.38
C GLU A 103 -12.73 -10.13 -4.82
N GLU A 104 -12.42 -9.18 -5.69
CA GLU A 104 -12.09 -9.47 -7.08
C GLU A 104 -10.88 -10.39 -7.19
N ARG A 105 -9.83 -10.12 -6.38
CA ARG A 105 -8.63 -10.94 -6.38
C ARG A 105 -8.93 -12.37 -5.93
N LYS A 106 -9.73 -12.51 -4.88
CA LYS A 106 -10.10 -13.84 -4.35
C LYS A 106 -10.91 -14.63 -5.37
N SER A 107 -11.77 -13.95 -6.13
CA SER A 107 -12.61 -14.61 -7.13
C SER A 107 -11.82 -15.15 -8.32
N LYS A 108 -10.62 -14.62 -8.56
CA LYS A 108 -9.80 -15.04 -9.70
C LYS A 108 -8.83 -16.16 -9.38
N LYS A 109 -8.84 -16.62 -8.16
CA LYS A 109 -7.96 -17.70 -7.75
C LYS A 109 -8.50 -19.09 -8.02
#